data_1f9a170841386a9a31c2f90c88718416
#
_entry.id   1f9a170841386a9a31c2f90c88718416
#
_cell.length_a   1.000
_cell.length_b   1.000
_cell.length_c   1.000
_cell.angle_alpha   90.00
_cell.angle_beta   90.00
_cell.angle_gamma   90.00
#
_symmetry.space_group_name_H-M   'P 1'
#
loop_
_entity.id
_entity.type
_entity.pdbx_description
1 polymer ?
#
loop_
_entity_poly.entity_id
_entity_poly.type
_entity_poly.pdbx_seq_one_letter_code
_entity_poly.pdbx_strand_id
1 'polypeptide(L)'
;MTIIDFIKENRLISPGQRVLCAVSGGADSMCLLHYLSENAHRLGISVCAASFDHMLRGAESASDCRFVADWCSQHGIECLTGSGDVRRRAELDGMGEEEAARASRYEFLESAAEKLGCNVIATAHNANDNAETMLFNLTRGGGLKG
;
A
#
# COMPACT_ATOMS: atom_id res chain seq x y z
N MET A 1 2.26 14.21 19.81
CA MET A 1 3.14 13.74 18.71
C MET A 1 2.33 13.53 17.45
N THR A 2 2.74 14.14 16.36
CA THR A 2 2.10 13.94 15.06
C THR A 2 2.68 12.69 14.38
N ILE A 3 2.02 12.24 13.33
CA ILE A 3 2.53 11.12 12.52
C ILE A 3 3.87 11.48 11.89
N ILE A 4 4.02 12.74 11.44
CA ILE A 4 5.31 13.21 10.89
C ILE A 4 6.40 13.12 11.93
N ASP A 5 6.13 13.56 13.15
CA ASP A 5 7.12 13.50 14.23
C ASP A 5 7.53 12.08 14.51
N PHE A 6 6.56 11.16 14.55
CA PHE A 6 6.83 9.74 14.76
C PHE A 6 7.72 9.17 13.66
N ILE A 7 7.40 9.48 12.40
CA ILE A 7 8.19 9.03 11.25
C ILE A 7 9.62 9.54 11.34
N LYS A 8 9.79 10.81 11.65
CA LYS A 8 11.12 11.43 11.74
C LYS A 8 11.95 10.91 12.92
N GLU A 9 11.34 10.79 14.09
CA GLU A 9 12.03 10.32 15.28
C GLU A 9 12.50 8.88 15.14
N ASN A 10 11.70 8.05 14.47
CA ASN A 10 12.05 6.64 14.32
C ASN A 10 12.77 6.34 12.99
N ARG A 11 13.06 7.36 12.23
CA ARG A 11 13.76 7.26 10.94
C ARG A 11 13.12 6.24 9.99
N LEU A 12 11.79 6.20 10.00
CA LEU A 12 11.04 5.24 9.19
C LEU A 12 11.14 5.54 7.70
N ILE A 13 11.15 6.82 7.36
CA ILE A 13 11.28 7.29 5.99
C ILE A 13 12.35 8.37 5.97
N SER A 14 13.26 8.29 5.02
CA SER A 14 14.37 9.24 4.88
C SER A 14 14.14 10.15 3.67
N PRO A 15 14.63 11.41 3.72
CA PRO A 15 14.56 12.29 2.55
C PRO A 15 15.24 11.64 1.33
N GLY A 16 14.66 11.87 0.18
CA GLY A 16 15.14 11.30 -1.08
C GLY A 16 14.56 9.95 -1.43
N GLN A 17 13.81 9.34 -0.52
CA GLN A 17 13.18 8.05 -0.78
C GLN A 17 11.91 8.21 -1.61
N ARG A 18 11.61 7.16 -2.35
CA ARG A 18 10.35 7.04 -3.09
C ARG A 18 9.52 5.96 -2.42
N VAL A 19 8.35 6.34 -1.95
CA VAL A 19 7.49 5.50 -1.12
C VAL A 19 6.32 4.98 -1.94
N LEU A 20 6.10 3.67 -1.89
CA LEU A 20 4.94 3.04 -2.49
C LEU A 20 3.89 2.81 -1.41
N CYS A 21 2.73 3.44 -1.55
CA CYS A 21 1.61 3.20 -0.64
C CYS A 21 0.78 2.04 -1.17
N ALA A 22 0.59 1.03 -0.35
CA ALA A 22 -0.31 -0.07 -0.66
C ALA A 22 -1.71 0.36 -0.26
N VAL A 23 -2.61 0.49 -1.23
CA VAL A 23 -3.92 1.10 -1.02
C VAL A 23 -5.03 0.13 -1.41
N SER A 24 -5.89 -0.17 -0.46
CA SER A 24 -7.02 -1.08 -0.68
C SER A 24 -8.30 -0.38 -1.12
N GLY A 25 -8.33 0.94 -1.05
CA GLY A 25 -9.55 1.73 -1.27
C GLY A 25 -10.34 1.94 0.02
N GLY A 26 -9.95 1.28 1.11
CA GLY A 26 -10.56 1.49 2.42
C GLY A 26 -10.09 2.78 3.07
N ALA A 27 -10.83 3.22 4.10
CA ALA A 27 -10.59 4.51 4.74
C ALA A 27 -9.16 4.66 5.27
N ASP A 28 -8.63 3.64 5.95
CA ASP A 28 -7.30 3.74 6.55
C ASP A 28 -6.19 3.88 5.52
N SER A 29 -6.26 3.09 4.46
CA SER A 29 -5.23 3.13 3.42
C SER A 29 -5.31 4.42 2.60
N MET A 30 -6.51 4.92 2.34
CA MET A 30 -6.67 6.20 1.64
C MET A 30 -6.19 7.36 2.51
N CYS A 31 -6.43 7.28 3.81
CA CYS A 31 -5.96 8.28 4.76
C CYS A 31 -4.42 8.33 4.78
N LEU A 32 -3.77 7.18 4.77
CA LEU A 32 -2.31 7.09 4.71
C LEU A 32 -1.77 7.69 3.41
N LEU A 33 -2.36 7.34 2.28
CA LEU A 33 -1.95 7.86 0.99
C LEU A 33 -2.09 9.38 0.94
N HIS A 34 -3.24 9.88 1.37
CA HIS A 34 -3.51 11.31 1.41
C HIS A 34 -2.51 12.04 2.31
N TYR A 35 -2.29 11.49 3.51
CA TYR A 35 -1.37 12.08 4.47
C TYR A 35 0.07 12.15 3.93
N LEU A 36 0.56 11.05 3.38
CA LEU A 36 1.93 11.02 2.85
C LEU A 36 2.07 11.93 1.62
N SER A 37 1.06 11.98 0.75
CA SER A 37 1.12 12.83 -0.43
C SER A 37 1.10 14.32 -0.05
N GLU A 38 0.31 14.71 0.93
CA GLU A 38 0.27 16.10 1.39
C GLU A 38 1.55 16.53 2.09
N ASN A 39 2.23 15.60 2.74
CA ASN A 39 3.44 15.88 3.49
C ASN A 39 4.73 15.45 2.77
N ALA A 40 4.61 15.03 1.52
CA ALA A 40 5.75 14.54 0.76
C ALA A 40 6.87 15.58 0.67
N HIS A 41 6.53 16.83 0.43
CA HIS A 41 7.50 17.91 0.36
C HIS A 41 8.22 18.09 1.71
N ARG A 42 7.49 18.08 2.80
CA ARG A 42 8.06 18.25 4.15
C ARG A 42 8.95 17.07 4.53
N LEU A 43 8.62 15.88 4.07
CA LEU A 43 9.40 14.67 4.34
C LEU A 43 10.53 14.48 3.33
N GLY A 44 10.52 15.24 2.24
CA GLY A 44 11.53 15.13 1.20
C GLY A 44 11.41 13.87 0.37
N ILE A 45 10.20 13.33 0.23
CA ILE A 45 9.95 12.06 -0.47
C ILE A 45 9.07 12.26 -1.70
N SER A 46 9.03 11.25 -2.56
CA SER A 46 8.01 11.13 -3.59
C SER A 46 7.12 9.95 -3.25
N VAL A 47 5.87 10.01 -3.67
CA VAL A 47 4.85 9.03 -3.29
C VAL A 47 4.22 8.42 -4.54
N CYS A 48 4.10 7.10 -4.55
CA CYS A 48 3.38 6.34 -5.55
C CYS A 48 2.37 5.46 -4.85
N ALA A 49 1.45 4.89 -5.60
CA ALA A 49 0.44 4.01 -5.03
C ALA A 49 0.33 2.72 -5.82
N ALA A 50 -0.12 1.67 -5.15
CA ALA A 50 -0.43 0.39 -5.79
C ALA A 50 -1.68 -0.18 -5.13
N SER A 51 -2.59 -0.70 -5.93
CA SER A 51 -3.82 -1.30 -5.46
C SER A 51 -4.03 -2.65 -6.12
N PHE A 52 -4.35 -3.65 -5.30
CA PHE A 52 -4.50 -5.03 -5.77
C PHE A 52 -5.94 -5.51 -5.62
N ASP A 53 -6.51 -6.01 -6.71
CA ASP A 53 -7.81 -6.65 -6.71
C ASP A 53 -7.64 -8.14 -6.49
N HIS A 54 -8.00 -8.62 -5.30
CA HIS A 54 -7.89 -10.05 -4.95
C HIS A 54 -9.03 -10.90 -5.49
N MET A 55 -10.00 -10.28 -6.17
CA MET A 55 -11.13 -10.93 -6.82
C MET A 55 -12.05 -11.73 -5.89
N LEU A 56 -11.93 -11.52 -4.58
CA LEU A 56 -12.77 -12.22 -3.59
C LEU A 56 -14.17 -11.61 -3.46
N ARG A 57 -14.29 -10.31 -3.77
CA ARG A 57 -15.56 -9.59 -3.68
C ARG A 57 -16.09 -9.15 -5.05
N GLY A 58 -15.58 -9.76 -6.11
CA GLY A 58 -16.03 -9.49 -7.47
C GLY A 58 -15.95 -8.02 -7.85
N ALA A 59 -17.09 -7.43 -8.24
CA ALA A 59 -17.13 -6.05 -8.72
C ALA A 59 -16.72 -5.02 -7.67
N GLU A 60 -16.90 -5.30 -6.38
CA GLU A 60 -16.49 -4.39 -5.31
C GLU A 60 -14.98 -4.20 -5.29
N SER A 61 -14.21 -5.28 -5.37
CA SER A 61 -12.75 -5.21 -5.38
C SER A 61 -12.24 -4.43 -6.58
N ALA A 62 -12.82 -4.68 -7.75
CA ALA A 62 -12.44 -3.96 -8.97
C ALA A 62 -12.80 -2.46 -8.87
N SER A 63 -13.95 -2.16 -8.27
CA SER A 63 -14.39 -0.78 -8.06
C SER A 63 -13.45 -0.03 -7.11
N ASP A 64 -12.98 -0.69 -6.05
CA ASP A 64 -12.03 -0.11 -5.11
C ASP A 64 -10.72 0.26 -5.81
N CYS A 65 -10.22 -0.62 -6.68
CA CYS A 65 -9.00 -0.34 -7.44
C CYS A 65 -9.18 0.84 -8.39
N ARG A 66 -10.34 0.93 -9.05
CA ARG A 66 -10.63 2.06 -9.94
C ARG A 66 -10.72 3.37 -9.16
N PHE A 67 -11.32 3.34 -7.98
CA PHE A 67 -11.39 4.52 -7.10
C PHE A 67 -9.99 5.03 -6.76
N VAL A 68 -9.10 4.12 -6.37
CA VAL A 68 -7.72 4.48 -6.04
C VAL A 68 -7.01 5.07 -7.26
N ALA A 69 -7.13 4.43 -8.41
CA ALA A 69 -6.47 4.90 -9.63
C ALA A 69 -6.98 6.28 -10.05
N ASP A 70 -8.28 6.51 -9.95
CA ASP A 70 -8.88 7.80 -10.30
C ASP A 70 -8.43 8.89 -9.33
N TRP A 71 -8.42 8.59 -8.05
CA TRP A 71 -7.94 9.53 -7.03
C TRP A 71 -6.49 9.92 -7.29
N CYS A 72 -5.63 8.94 -7.57
CA CYS A 72 -4.23 9.18 -7.85
C CYS A 72 -4.04 10.04 -9.11
N SER A 73 -4.80 9.74 -10.16
CA SER A 73 -4.75 10.51 -11.39
C SER A 73 -5.10 11.98 -11.16
N GLN A 74 -6.10 12.23 -10.33
CA GLN A 74 -6.52 13.59 -10.01
C GLN A 74 -5.48 14.34 -9.19
N HIS A 75 -4.64 13.63 -8.46
CA HIS A 75 -3.62 14.23 -7.58
C HIS A 75 -2.20 14.13 -8.13
N GLY A 76 -2.05 13.67 -9.37
CA GLY A 76 -0.74 13.57 -10.01
C GLY A 76 0.17 12.52 -9.39
N ILE A 77 -0.40 11.45 -8.85
CA ILE A 77 0.34 10.36 -8.21
C ILE A 77 0.37 9.15 -9.15
N GLU A 78 1.55 8.60 -9.39
CA GLU A 78 1.66 7.38 -10.18
C GLU A 78 1.04 6.22 -9.42
N CYS A 79 0.22 5.44 -10.09
CA CYS A 79 -0.48 4.32 -9.49
C CYS A 79 -0.43 3.10 -10.40
N LEU A 80 -0.11 1.95 -9.81
CA LEU A 80 -0.22 0.67 -10.50
C LEU A 80 -1.35 -0.12 -9.87
N THR A 81 -2.17 -0.75 -10.70
CA THR A 81 -3.19 -1.66 -10.24
C THR A 81 -2.91 -3.06 -10.78
N GLY A 82 -3.30 -4.06 -10.02
CA GLY A 82 -3.15 -5.44 -10.44
C GLY A 82 -4.30 -6.28 -9.90
N SER A 83 -4.39 -7.50 -10.39
CA SER A 83 -5.42 -8.42 -9.92
C SER A 83 -4.90 -9.84 -9.93
N GLY A 84 -5.52 -10.70 -9.12
CA GLY A 84 -5.21 -12.11 -9.08
C GLY A 84 -6.37 -12.88 -8.49
N ASP A 85 -6.63 -14.06 -9.05
CA ASP A 85 -7.65 -14.96 -8.55
C ASP A 85 -7.13 -15.68 -7.32
N VAL A 86 -7.30 -15.07 -6.18
CA VAL A 86 -6.79 -15.57 -4.90
C VAL A 86 -7.43 -16.89 -4.53
N ARG A 87 -8.74 -17.04 -4.78
CA ARG A 87 -9.44 -18.28 -4.48
C ARG A 87 -8.85 -19.46 -5.26
N ARG A 88 -8.59 -19.25 -6.54
CA ARG A 88 -7.98 -20.27 -7.38
C ARG A 88 -6.57 -20.61 -6.91
N ARG A 89 -5.79 -19.59 -6.54
CA ARG A 89 -4.44 -19.82 -6.01
C ARG A 89 -4.49 -20.66 -4.73
N ALA A 90 -5.42 -20.35 -3.84
CA ALA A 90 -5.58 -21.10 -2.59
C ALA A 90 -5.87 -22.57 -2.87
N GLU A 91 -6.74 -22.86 -3.83
CA GLU A 91 -7.07 -24.22 -4.24
C GLU A 91 -5.86 -24.95 -4.85
N LEU A 92 -5.17 -24.29 -5.77
CA LEU A 92 -4.04 -24.90 -6.48
C LEU A 92 -2.85 -25.17 -5.57
N ASP A 93 -2.58 -24.27 -4.63
CA ASP A 93 -1.41 -24.36 -3.76
C ASP A 93 -1.73 -25.01 -2.41
N GLY A 94 -2.96 -25.39 -2.18
CA GLY A 94 -3.37 -26.04 -0.93
C GLY A 94 -3.24 -25.15 0.30
N MET A 95 -3.50 -23.86 0.17
CA MET A 95 -3.43 -22.90 1.27
C MET A 95 -4.78 -22.23 1.50
N GLY A 96 -4.93 -21.56 2.65
CA GLY A 96 -6.13 -20.81 2.94
C GLY A 96 -6.25 -19.56 2.08
N GLU A 97 -7.48 -19.03 1.94
CA GLU A 97 -7.72 -17.83 1.14
C GLU A 97 -6.97 -16.61 1.68
N GLU A 98 -6.91 -16.45 3.00
CA GLU A 98 -6.19 -15.33 3.62
C GLU A 98 -4.70 -15.39 3.31
N GLU A 99 -4.12 -16.57 3.43
CA GLU A 99 -2.71 -16.79 3.12
C GLU A 99 -2.42 -16.53 1.65
N ALA A 100 -3.28 -17.03 0.76
CA ALA A 100 -3.14 -16.80 -0.67
C ALA A 100 -3.29 -15.33 -1.03
N ALA A 101 -4.25 -14.63 -0.41
CA ALA A 101 -4.45 -13.20 -0.62
C ALA A 101 -3.23 -12.40 -0.20
N ARG A 102 -2.68 -12.72 0.96
CA ARG A 102 -1.50 -12.06 1.48
C ARG A 102 -0.28 -12.27 0.57
N ALA A 103 -0.04 -13.51 0.17
CA ALA A 103 1.08 -13.84 -0.71
C ALA A 103 0.96 -13.12 -2.05
N SER A 104 -0.23 -13.15 -2.65
CA SER A 104 -0.48 -12.50 -3.94
C SER A 104 -0.28 -11.00 -3.84
N ARG A 105 -0.76 -10.40 -2.77
CA ARG A 105 -0.63 -8.97 -2.54
C ARG A 105 0.83 -8.55 -2.38
N TYR A 106 1.60 -9.28 -1.57
CA TYR A 106 3.01 -8.96 -1.37
C TYR A 106 3.83 -9.12 -2.65
N GLU A 107 3.57 -10.16 -3.43
CA GLU A 107 4.23 -10.36 -4.71
C GLU A 107 3.93 -9.19 -5.66
N PHE A 108 2.69 -8.75 -5.69
CA PHE A 108 2.29 -7.61 -6.50
C PHE A 108 2.98 -6.33 -6.04
N LEU A 109 2.99 -6.07 -4.74
CA LEU A 109 3.60 -4.86 -4.19
C LEU A 109 5.10 -4.81 -4.45
N GLU A 110 5.78 -5.94 -4.32
CA GLU A 110 7.20 -6.03 -4.62
C GLU A 110 7.47 -5.71 -6.09
N SER A 111 6.68 -6.28 -6.98
CA SER A 111 6.79 -6.01 -8.42
C SER A 111 6.49 -4.54 -8.75
N ALA A 112 5.46 -3.97 -8.12
CA ALA A 112 5.10 -2.57 -8.33
C ALA A 112 6.20 -1.63 -7.83
N ALA A 113 6.79 -1.93 -6.68
CA ALA A 113 7.87 -1.13 -6.13
C ALA A 113 9.08 -1.13 -7.08
N GLU A 114 9.40 -2.28 -7.64
CA GLU A 114 10.47 -2.40 -8.62
C GLU A 114 10.18 -1.56 -9.87
N LYS A 115 8.99 -1.70 -10.41
CA LYS A 115 8.59 -0.98 -11.62
C LYS A 115 8.56 0.53 -11.45
N LEU A 116 8.15 1.00 -10.28
CA LEU A 116 8.06 2.42 -9.99
C LEU A 116 9.32 3.00 -9.33
N GLY A 117 10.32 2.16 -9.09
CA GLY A 117 11.58 2.61 -8.47
C GLY A 117 11.42 3.02 -7.02
N CYS A 118 10.53 2.38 -6.28
CA CYS A 118 10.29 2.70 -4.88
C CYS A 118 11.23 1.93 -3.96
N ASN A 119 11.71 2.60 -2.91
CA ASN A 119 12.62 2.03 -1.91
C ASN A 119 11.88 1.49 -0.69
N VAL A 120 10.69 2.02 -0.44
CA VAL A 120 9.93 1.74 0.77
C VAL A 120 8.48 1.46 0.39
N ILE A 121 7.90 0.48 1.05
CA ILE A 121 6.47 0.17 0.89
C ILE A 121 5.79 0.49 2.22
N ALA A 122 4.75 1.31 2.16
CA ALA A 122 3.97 1.70 3.32
C ALA A 122 2.59 1.07 3.25
N THR A 123 2.19 0.40 4.32
CA THR A 123 0.85 -0.16 4.45
C THR A 123 0.19 0.39 5.70
N ALA A 124 -1.11 0.61 5.64
CA ALA A 124 -1.87 1.07 6.78
C ALA A 124 -2.51 -0.12 7.49
N HIS A 125 -2.40 -0.11 8.80
CA HIS A 125 -3.07 -1.10 9.64
C HIS A 125 -3.88 -0.37 10.69
N ASN A 126 -5.08 -0.89 10.98
CA ASN A 126 -5.84 -0.43 12.12
C ASN A 126 -5.35 -1.24 13.33
N ALA A 127 -4.65 -0.59 14.23
CA ALA A 127 -4.01 -1.26 15.36
C ALA A 127 -5.01 -1.82 16.37
N ASN A 128 -6.06 -1.10 16.59
CA ASN A 128 -7.17 -1.45 17.48
C ASN A 128 -8.35 -0.73 16.90
N ASP A 129 -9.54 -1.02 17.33
CA ASP A 129 -10.73 -0.33 16.86
C ASP A 129 -10.72 1.18 17.15
N ASN A 130 -9.56 1.73 17.43
CA ASN A 130 -9.36 3.15 17.68
C ASN A 130 -8.93 3.85 16.38
N ALA A 131 -9.83 4.60 15.79
CA ALA A 131 -9.62 5.29 14.53
C ALA A 131 -8.50 6.35 14.57
N GLU A 132 -8.10 6.76 15.77
CA GLU A 132 -7.03 7.77 15.92
C GLU A 132 -5.63 7.18 15.81
N THR A 133 -5.51 5.86 15.94
CA THR A 133 -4.21 5.19 15.88
C THR A 133 -4.05 4.46 14.57
N MET A 134 -3.18 4.97 13.73
CA MET A 134 -2.82 4.33 12.47
C MET A 134 -1.40 3.83 12.56
N LEU A 135 -1.21 2.53 12.33
CA LEU A 135 0.11 1.94 12.28
C LEU A 135 0.57 1.80 10.84
N PHE A 136 1.84 2.03 10.64
CA PHE A 136 2.48 1.84 9.35
C PHE A 136 3.34 0.60 9.39
N ASN A 137 3.26 -0.18 8.33
CA ASN A 137 4.29 -1.16 8.03
C ASN A 137 5.15 -0.57 6.93
N LEU A 138 6.44 -0.45 7.20
CA LEU A 138 7.39 0.07 6.23
C LEU A 138 8.37 -1.04 5.90
N THR A 139 8.46 -1.37 4.63
CA THR A 139 9.38 -2.39 4.14
C THR A 139 10.26 -1.75 3.08
N ARG A 140 11.55 -1.87 3.23
CA ARG A 140 12.49 -1.33 2.24
C ARG A 140 12.52 -2.21 1.01
N GLY A 141 12.80 -1.61 -0.15
CA GLY A 141 12.91 -2.34 -1.40
C GLY A 141 13.86 -3.51 -1.25
N GLY A 142 13.42 -4.70 -1.65
CA GLY A 142 14.15 -5.94 -1.44
C GLY A 142 13.93 -6.56 -0.07
N GLY A 143 13.38 -5.82 0.89
CA GLY A 143 13.14 -6.29 2.25
C GLY A 143 11.92 -7.17 2.40
N LEU A 144 11.08 -7.26 1.38
CA LEU A 144 9.92 -8.14 1.40
C LEU A 144 10.29 -9.61 1.42
N LYS A 145 11.55 -9.92 1.18
CA LYS A 145 12.06 -11.30 1.22
C LYS A 145 12.41 -11.77 2.62
N GLY A 146 12.42 -10.86 3.55
CA GLY A 146 12.75 -11.16 4.93
C GLY A 146 11.65 -11.84 5.70
#